data_f4bfabd070a791614c61fe29e555316d
#
_entry.id   f4bfabd070a791614c61fe29e555316d
#
_cell.length_a   1.000
_cell.length_b   1.000
_cell.length_c   1.000
_cell.angle_alpha   90.00
_cell.angle_beta   90.00
_cell.angle_gamma   90.00
#
_symmetry.space_group_name_H-M   'P 1'
#
loop_
_entity.id
_entity.type
_entity.pdbx_description
1 polymer ?
#
loop_
_entity_poly.entity_id
_entity_poly.type
_entity_poly.pdbx_seq_one_letter_code
_entity_poly.pdbx_strand_id
1 'polypeptide(L)'
;MAGPRAGAALTLGLALAGCGEPTIAWQRVESPDHRYAATAEYDAPVLEKNDTYVFLQSSQLFSRGIVYRAHMHDCIVLRWTGPHALTVFHLGGLPITMERQWKPFWSGDPVAITYRDFTISGMKIPTECMVAR
;
A
#
# COMPACT_ATOMS: atom_id res chain seq x y z
N MET A 1 37.62 15.19 -19.71
CA MET A 1 36.60 15.03 -20.29
C MET A 1 35.38 14.25 -19.81
N ALA A 2 35.40 13.66 -18.67
CA ALA A 2 34.28 12.85 -18.23
C ALA A 2 33.19 13.61 -17.50
N GLY A 3 33.41 14.86 -17.19
CA GLY A 3 32.50 15.62 -16.34
C GLY A 3 31.07 15.80 -16.81
N PRO A 4 30.80 15.95 -18.09
CA PRO A 4 29.44 16.34 -18.52
C PRO A 4 28.40 15.25 -18.46
N ARG A 5 28.75 14.04 -18.15
CA ARG A 5 27.80 12.94 -18.27
C ARG A 5 26.85 12.79 -17.12
N ALA A 6 27.22 13.29 -15.98
CA ALA A 6 26.45 13.09 -14.77
C ALA A 6 25.12 13.87 -14.77
N GLY A 7 25.05 14.93 -15.53
CA GLY A 7 23.86 15.79 -15.49
C GLY A 7 22.64 15.19 -16.17
N ALA A 8 22.83 14.30 -17.12
CA ALA A 8 21.71 13.75 -17.87
C ALA A 8 20.79 12.86 -17.05
N ALA A 9 21.35 12.15 -16.09
CA ALA A 9 20.56 11.22 -15.27
C ALA A 9 19.57 11.96 -14.36
N LEU A 10 19.94 13.11 -13.87
CA LEU A 10 19.08 13.89 -12.99
C LEU A 10 17.83 14.41 -13.68
N THR A 11 17.96 14.75 -14.95
CA THR A 11 16.86 15.28 -15.71
C THR A 11 15.74 14.25 -15.89
N LEU A 12 16.10 13.00 -16.08
CA LEU A 12 15.12 11.94 -16.23
C LEU A 12 14.30 11.70 -14.97
N GLY A 13 14.93 11.77 -13.82
CA GLY A 13 14.23 11.59 -12.57
C GLY A 13 13.17 12.66 -12.32
N LEU A 14 13.46 13.88 -12.69
CA LEU A 14 12.53 14.97 -12.53
C LEU A 14 11.32 14.88 -13.46
N ALA A 15 11.52 14.37 -14.66
CA ALA A 15 10.43 14.22 -15.62
C ALA A 15 9.38 13.21 -15.14
N LEU A 16 9.78 12.18 -14.41
CA LEU A 16 8.86 11.18 -13.90
C LEU A 16 8.11 11.64 -12.65
N ALA A 17 8.62 12.60 -11.93
CA ALA A 17 8.02 13.05 -10.70
C ALA A 17 6.69 13.80 -10.89
N GLY A 18 6.39 14.21 -12.11
CA GLY A 18 5.16 14.93 -12.40
C GLY A 18 3.93 14.08 -12.69
N CYS A 19 4.07 12.75 -12.70
CA CYS A 19 2.99 11.85 -13.04
C CYS A 19 2.30 11.30 -11.79
N GLY A 20 1.01 11.63 -11.63
CA GLY A 20 0.18 11.09 -10.56
C GLY A 20 0.21 11.91 -9.28
N GLU A 21 -0.75 11.62 -8.40
CA GLU A 21 -0.82 12.26 -7.09
C GLU A 21 0.24 11.65 -6.16
N PRO A 22 0.92 12.51 -5.37
CA PRO A 22 1.91 11.99 -4.45
C PRO A 22 1.25 11.23 -3.31
N THR A 23 1.70 10.02 -3.07
CA THR A 23 1.32 9.22 -1.91
C THR A 23 2.55 8.92 -1.09
N ILE A 24 2.34 8.69 0.19
CA ILE A 24 3.42 8.32 1.10
C ILE A 24 3.21 6.88 1.53
N ALA A 25 4.13 6.02 1.13
CA ALA A 25 4.14 4.63 1.57
C ALA A 25 4.74 4.55 2.98
N TRP A 26 4.05 3.90 3.89
CA TRP A 26 4.51 3.78 5.28
C TRP A 26 4.67 2.34 5.74
N GLN A 27 4.18 1.40 4.98
CA GLN A 27 4.39 -0.01 5.28
C GLN A 27 4.39 -0.81 3.98
N ARG A 28 5.32 -1.73 3.87
CA ARG A 28 5.37 -2.67 2.77
C ARG A 28 5.77 -4.03 3.32
N VAL A 29 4.96 -5.04 3.04
CA VAL A 29 5.19 -6.40 3.54
C VAL A 29 5.06 -7.39 2.38
N GLU A 30 6.09 -8.17 2.16
CA GLU A 30 6.07 -9.19 1.13
C GLU A 30 5.41 -10.47 1.63
N SER A 31 4.75 -11.20 0.73
CA SER A 31 4.22 -12.51 1.02
C SER A 31 5.36 -13.49 1.33
N PRO A 32 5.07 -14.61 2.03
CA PRO A 32 6.13 -15.57 2.40
C PRO A 32 6.93 -16.11 1.23
N ASP A 33 6.33 -16.24 0.06
CA ASP A 33 7.00 -16.72 -1.15
C ASP A 33 7.56 -15.60 -2.03
N HIS A 34 7.47 -14.34 -1.57
CA HIS A 34 7.97 -13.16 -2.27
C HIS A 34 7.32 -12.88 -3.63
N ARG A 35 6.19 -13.51 -3.92
CA ARG A 35 5.49 -13.25 -5.19
C ARG A 35 4.64 -12.00 -5.15
N TYR A 36 4.19 -11.62 -3.99
CA TYR A 36 3.31 -10.47 -3.81
C TYR A 36 3.85 -9.55 -2.75
N ALA A 37 3.49 -8.29 -2.85
CA ALA A 37 3.76 -7.31 -1.81
C ALA A 37 2.49 -6.53 -1.53
N ALA A 38 2.24 -6.28 -0.26
CA ALA A 38 1.16 -5.41 0.18
C ALA A 38 1.76 -4.12 0.69
N THR A 39 1.22 -2.99 0.28
CA THR A 39 1.72 -1.67 0.67
C THR A 39 0.57 -0.84 1.22
N ALA A 40 0.77 -0.22 2.36
CA ALA A 40 -0.15 0.77 2.90
C ALA A 40 0.40 2.17 2.57
N GLU A 41 -0.44 2.99 1.97
CA GLU A 41 -0.08 4.34 1.53
C GLU A 41 -1.18 5.31 1.93
N TYR A 42 -0.84 6.56 2.06
CA TYR A 42 -1.82 7.62 2.24
C TYR A 42 -1.45 8.83 1.39
N ASP A 43 -2.46 9.62 1.06
CA ASP A 43 -2.24 10.83 0.28
C ASP A 43 -1.40 11.83 1.06
N ALA A 44 -0.43 12.45 0.39
CA ALA A 44 0.34 13.52 0.99
C ALA A 44 -0.60 14.69 1.32
N PRO A 45 -0.42 15.35 2.47
CA PRO A 45 -1.36 16.37 2.94
C PRO A 45 -1.24 17.70 2.18
N VAL A 46 -1.22 17.64 0.85
CA VAL A 46 -1.07 18.83 0.02
C VAL A 46 -2.42 19.40 -0.40
N LEU A 47 -3.47 18.55 -0.47
CA LEU A 47 -4.75 18.93 -1.04
C LEU A 47 -5.94 18.60 -0.15
N GLU A 48 -5.76 18.57 1.13
CA GLU A 48 -6.82 18.23 2.10
C GLU A 48 -7.40 16.81 1.94
N LYS A 49 -6.84 16.02 1.04
CA LYS A 49 -7.21 14.61 0.91
C LYS A 49 -6.26 13.78 1.72
N ASN A 50 -6.79 13.04 2.65
CA ASN A 50 -6.01 12.15 3.51
C ASN A 50 -6.53 10.72 3.39
N ASP A 51 -6.76 10.29 2.16
CA ASP A 51 -7.23 8.93 1.94
C ASP A 51 -6.10 7.93 2.22
N THR A 52 -6.49 6.80 2.76
CA THR A 52 -5.59 5.69 3.03
C THR A 52 -5.86 4.57 2.03
N TYR A 53 -4.81 3.97 1.52
CA TYR A 53 -4.88 2.91 0.52
C TYR A 53 -4.08 1.70 0.95
N VAL A 54 -4.56 0.53 0.58
CA VAL A 54 -3.75 -0.69 0.57
C VAL A 54 -3.70 -1.18 -0.86
N PHE A 55 -2.48 -1.37 -1.35
CA PHE A 55 -2.23 -1.91 -2.67
C PHE A 55 -1.66 -3.31 -2.57
N LEU A 56 -2.07 -4.16 -3.48
CA LEU A 56 -1.39 -5.42 -3.74
C LEU A 56 -0.65 -5.33 -5.07
N GLN A 57 0.51 -5.93 -5.11
CA GLN A 57 1.38 -5.89 -6.27
C GLN A 57 2.00 -7.26 -6.49
N SER A 58 2.05 -7.69 -7.74
CA SER A 58 2.79 -8.88 -8.12
C SER A 58 4.20 -8.49 -8.51
N SER A 59 5.19 -9.22 -7.98
CA SER A 59 6.60 -8.95 -8.31
C SER A 59 6.97 -9.35 -9.73
N GLN A 60 6.23 -10.30 -10.31
CA GLN A 60 6.58 -10.86 -11.60
C GLN A 60 5.92 -10.16 -12.78
N LEU A 61 4.74 -9.61 -12.61
CA LEU A 61 3.91 -9.13 -13.70
C LEU A 61 3.60 -7.65 -13.64
N PHE A 62 4.24 -6.92 -12.77
CA PHE A 62 3.98 -5.48 -12.57
C PHE A 62 2.51 -5.13 -12.39
N SER A 63 1.71 -6.13 -12.03
CA SER A 63 0.30 -5.92 -11.76
C SER A 63 0.14 -5.33 -10.37
N ARG A 64 -0.62 -4.24 -10.29
CA ARG A 64 -0.86 -3.54 -9.03
C ARG A 64 -2.32 -3.14 -8.95
N GLY A 65 -2.92 -3.32 -7.79
CA GLY A 65 -4.31 -2.94 -7.60
C GLY A 65 -4.61 -2.46 -6.20
N ILE A 66 -5.59 -1.57 -6.09
CA ILE A 66 -6.10 -1.10 -4.81
C ILE A 66 -7.08 -2.14 -4.28
N VAL A 67 -6.86 -2.60 -3.06
CA VAL A 67 -7.76 -3.55 -2.41
C VAL A 67 -8.52 -2.91 -1.25
N TYR A 68 -7.98 -1.84 -0.68
CA TYR A 68 -8.63 -1.10 0.39
C TYR A 68 -8.43 0.39 0.16
N ARG A 69 -9.48 1.15 0.34
CA ARG A 69 -9.44 2.60 0.34
C ARG A 69 -10.38 3.12 1.39
N ALA A 70 -9.92 4.05 2.18
CA ALA A 70 -10.74 4.70 3.19
C ALA A 70 -10.52 6.20 3.16
N HIS A 71 -11.56 6.95 3.45
CA HIS A 71 -11.42 8.38 3.69
C HIS A 71 -10.66 8.60 4.99
N MET A 72 -9.88 9.65 5.03
CA MET A 72 -9.07 10.03 6.18
C MET A 72 -7.93 9.07 6.43
N HIS A 73 -7.02 9.49 7.28
CA HIS A 73 -5.87 8.69 7.64
C HIS A 73 -6.32 7.56 8.57
N ASP A 74 -6.18 6.34 8.10
CA ASP A 74 -6.47 5.14 8.87
C ASP A 74 -5.17 4.44 9.23
N CYS A 75 -5.11 3.89 10.41
CA CYS A 75 -3.96 3.07 10.80
C CYS A 75 -4.14 1.67 10.25
N ILE A 76 -3.19 1.25 9.46
CA ILE A 76 -3.20 -0.07 8.80
C ILE A 76 -2.02 -0.89 9.28
N VAL A 77 -2.27 -2.16 9.59
CA VAL A 77 -1.22 -3.15 9.77
C VAL A 77 -1.51 -4.31 8.81
N LEU A 78 -0.50 -4.66 8.04
CA LEU A 78 -0.59 -5.70 7.03
C LEU A 78 0.12 -6.96 7.55
N ARG A 79 -0.55 -8.10 7.45
CA ARG A 79 0.03 -9.37 7.88
C ARG A 79 -0.35 -10.47 6.91
N TRP A 80 0.63 -11.11 6.32
CA TRP A 80 0.41 -12.29 5.51
C TRP A 80 0.24 -13.50 6.42
N THR A 81 -0.85 -14.23 6.22
CA THR A 81 -1.10 -15.49 6.94
C THR A 81 -0.78 -16.72 6.10
N GLY A 82 -0.39 -16.49 4.87
CA GLY A 82 0.01 -17.51 3.93
C GLY A 82 0.44 -16.87 2.61
N PRO A 83 0.90 -17.65 1.63
CA PRO A 83 1.37 -17.09 0.35
C PRO A 83 0.26 -16.38 -0.43
N HIS A 84 -0.99 -16.72 -0.19
CA HIS A 84 -2.14 -16.16 -0.89
C HIS A 84 -3.21 -15.64 0.07
N ALA A 85 -2.83 -15.31 1.29
CA ALA A 85 -3.78 -14.83 2.30
C ALA A 85 -3.18 -13.65 3.05
N LEU A 86 -3.87 -12.52 2.98
CA LEU A 86 -3.48 -11.27 3.63
C LEU A 86 -4.55 -10.85 4.62
N THR A 87 -4.15 -10.43 5.80
CA THR A 87 -5.03 -9.78 6.76
C THR A 87 -4.67 -8.30 6.86
N VAL A 88 -5.67 -7.46 6.72
CA VAL A 88 -5.55 -6.02 6.85
C VAL A 88 -6.23 -5.62 8.15
N PHE A 89 -5.45 -5.14 9.10
CA PHE A 89 -5.98 -4.57 10.33
C PHE A 89 -6.15 -3.08 10.14
N HIS A 90 -7.29 -2.55 10.54
CA HIS A 90 -7.62 -1.14 10.40
C HIS A 90 -8.26 -0.61 11.68
N LEU A 91 -8.26 0.71 11.84
CA LEU A 91 -8.72 1.35 13.07
C LEU A 91 -10.13 1.93 12.99
N GLY A 92 -10.82 1.67 11.91
CA GLY A 92 -12.19 2.16 11.80
C GLY A 92 -12.34 3.42 10.97
N GLY A 93 -11.54 3.58 9.96
CA GLY A 93 -11.75 4.59 8.94
C GLY A 93 -13.08 4.39 8.24
N LEU A 94 -13.41 5.29 7.33
CA LEU A 94 -14.61 5.18 6.51
C LEU A 94 -14.26 4.48 5.21
N PRO A 95 -14.37 3.15 5.14
CA PRO A 95 -13.95 2.42 3.94
C PRO A 95 -14.87 2.72 2.77
N ILE A 96 -14.25 2.97 1.62
CA ILE A 96 -14.92 3.16 0.35
C ILE A 96 -14.80 1.88 -0.46
N THR A 97 -13.65 1.24 -0.40
CA THR A 97 -13.33 0.02 -1.12
C THR A 97 -12.76 -1.01 -0.17
N MET A 98 -13.31 -2.21 -0.17
CA MET A 98 -12.80 -3.34 0.60
C MET A 98 -12.92 -4.59 -0.26
N GLU A 99 -11.91 -4.85 -1.06
CA GLU A 99 -11.88 -6.05 -1.89
C GLU A 99 -11.51 -7.26 -1.06
N ARG A 100 -12.25 -8.32 -1.17
CA ARG A 100 -11.98 -9.55 -0.43
C ARG A 100 -11.06 -10.50 -1.17
N GLN A 101 -10.75 -10.17 -2.40
CA GLN A 101 -9.94 -11.01 -3.26
C GLN A 101 -9.25 -10.14 -4.28
N TRP A 102 -8.00 -10.44 -4.57
CA TRP A 102 -7.27 -9.76 -5.64
C TRP A 102 -6.54 -10.78 -6.50
N LYS A 103 -6.60 -10.56 -7.79
CA LYS A 103 -5.98 -11.44 -8.75
C LYS A 103 -5.08 -10.63 -9.68
N PRO A 104 -3.84 -11.07 -9.91
CA PRO A 104 -2.98 -10.43 -10.91
C PRO A 104 -3.60 -10.50 -12.28
N PHE A 105 -3.24 -9.54 -13.12
CA PHE A 105 -3.83 -9.40 -14.44
C PHE A 105 -3.78 -10.66 -15.30
N TRP A 106 -2.66 -11.37 -15.30
CA TRP A 106 -2.45 -12.47 -16.24
C TRP A 106 -2.92 -13.82 -15.76
N SER A 107 -2.67 -14.15 -14.57
CA SER A 107 -3.09 -15.42 -14.01
C SER A 107 -2.51 -15.57 -12.62
N GLY A 108 -2.82 -16.63 -11.99
CA GLY A 108 -2.32 -16.94 -10.68
C GLY A 108 -3.46 -17.17 -9.74
N ASP A 109 -3.14 -17.73 -8.61
CA ASP A 109 -4.13 -17.93 -7.58
C ASP A 109 -4.49 -16.58 -6.96
N PRO A 110 -5.78 -16.33 -6.75
CA PRO A 110 -6.18 -15.08 -6.12
C PRO A 110 -5.67 -14.99 -4.69
N VAL A 111 -5.38 -13.76 -4.27
CA VAL A 111 -5.03 -13.48 -2.90
C VAL A 111 -6.31 -13.19 -2.13
N ALA A 112 -6.58 -13.96 -1.08
CA ALA A 112 -7.71 -13.72 -0.21
C ALA A 112 -7.36 -12.64 0.81
N ILE A 113 -8.26 -11.70 1.03
CA ILE A 113 -8.02 -10.57 1.92
C ILE A 113 -9.06 -10.56 3.03
N THR A 114 -8.61 -10.60 4.26
CA THR A 114 -9.44 -10.52 5.44
C THR A 114 -9.20 -9.18 6.12
N TYR A 115 -10.27 -8.53 6.54
CA TYR A 115 -10.20 -7.25 7.23
C TYR A 115 -10.60 -7.45 8.69
N ARG A 116 -9.83 -6.85 9.59
CA ARG A 116 -10.11 -6.89 11.02
C ARG A 116 -9.93 -5.52 11.64
N ASP A 117 -10.86 -5.14 12.48
CA ASP A 117 -10.76 -3.93 13.27
C ASP A 117 -9.87 -4.21 14.50
N PHE A 118 -8.97 -3.29 14.82
CA PHE A 118 -8.09 -3.42 15.98
C PHE A 118 -8.86 -3.60 17.28
N THR A 119 -9.97 -2.90 17.44
CA THR A 119 -10.74 -2.92 18.68
C THR A 119 -11.44 -4.26 18.89
N ILE A 120 -11.84 -4.91 17.81
CA ILE A 120 -12.55 -6.19 17.85
C ILE A 120 -11.58 -7.36 18.01
N SER A 121 -10.44 -7.30 17.32
CA SER A 121 -9.47 -8.40 17.29
C SER A 121 -8.63 -8.48 18.56
N GLY A 122 -8.69 -7.51 19.44
CA GLY A 122 -7.85 -7.46 20.63
C GLY A 122 -6.40 -7.17 20.35
N MET A 123 -6.06 -6.82 19.12
CA MET A 123 -4.70 -6.50 18.74
C MET A 123 -4.31 -5.12 19.27
N LYS A 124 -3.09 -5.03 19.77
CA LYS A 124 -2.58 -3.75 20.26
C LYS A 124 -2.35 -2.79 19.09
N ILE A 125 -2.85 -1.56 19.23
CA ILE A 125 -2.64 -0.53 18.22
C ILE A 125 -1.17 -0.14 18.23
N PRO A 126 -0.48 -0.18 17.08
CA PRO A 126 0.92 0.23 17.01
C PRO A 126 1.12 1.67 17.43
N THR A 127 2.25 1.93 18.07
CA THR A 127 2.56 3.27 18.57
C THR A 127 2.64 4.30 17.45
N GLU A 128 3.14 3.90 16.28
CA GLU A 128 3.24 4.76 15.11
C GLU A 128 1.87 5.32 14.69
N CYS A 129 0.83 4.54 14.88
CA CYS A 129 -0.52 4.94 14.51
C CYS A 129 -1.07 6.05 15.40
N MET A 130 -0.57 6.14 16.61
CA MET A 130 -1.02 7.17 17.55
C MET A 130 -0.35 8.51 17.30
N VAL A 131 0.83 8.49 16.70
CA VAL A 131 1.61 9.70 16.45
C VAL A 131 1.23 10.36 15.13
N ALA A 132 0.68 9.62 14.19
CA ALA A 132 0.37 10.09 12.85
C ALA A 132 -0.87 10.99 12.76
N ARG A 133 -1.42 11.41 13.88
CA ARG A 133 -2.62 12.24 13.90
C ARG A 133 -2.29 13.72 14.07
#